data_b2d7531a6d7f66ba02ee20c7b7a43ca4
#
_entry.id   b2d7531a6d7f66ba02ee20c7b7a43ca4
#
_cell.length_a   1.000
_cell.length_b   1.000
_cell.length_c   1.000
_cell.angle_alpha   90.00
_cell.angle_beta   90.00
_cell.angle_gamma   90.00
#
_symmetry.space_group_name_H-M   'P 1'
#
loop_
_entity.id
_entity.type
_entity.pdbx_description
1 polymer ?
#
loop_
_entity_poly.entity_id
_entity_poly.type
_entity_poly.pdbx_seq_one_letter_code
_entity_poly.pdbx_strand_id
1 'polypeptide(L)'
;AGYPGTPSSEIVESLASVSKERNLYVEWSTNEKVAMEVAAAGSFANLRSLCVLKQNGVNVASDFFLHLAGSGTRGGMVILPCEDPGALSSVNEGDSRHFSRMLEIPLLEPGDFQEAKDMTKWGFELSETLKCPVLVRSVTRLSHASGTVTFGDLPTTEQQATFKHDGFVLDPETGPVISAPVNYKHGLQQQKVQQA
;
A
#
# COMPACT_ATOMS: atom_id res chain seq x y z
N ALA A 1 2.28 -8.30 2.45
CA ALA A 1 1.60 -8.83 3.64
C ALA A 1 0.10 -8.52 3.57
N GLY A 2 -0.71 -9.30 4.27
CA GLY A 2 -2.15 -9.08 4.32
C GLY A 2 -2.80 -9.76 5.52
N TYR A 3 -4.10 -9.52 5.67
CA TYR A 3 -4.95 -10.24 6.63
C TYR A 3 -6.20 -10.76 5.91
N PRO A 4 -6.64 -12.01 6.16
CA PRO A 4 -7.74 -12.61 5.43
C PRO A 4 -9.05 -11.84 5.55
N GLY A 5 -9.73 -11.63 4.43
CA GLY A 5 -11.04 -10.99 4.36
C GLY A 5 -11.54 -10.91 2.92
N THR A 6 -12.78 -11.29 2.67
CA THR A 6 -13.39 -11.16 1.33
C THR A 6 -13.74 -9.69 1.07
N PRO A 7 -13.32 -9.10 -0.08
CA PRO A 7 -12.78 -9.73 -1.30
C PRO A 7 -11.23 -9.63 -1.45
N SER A 8 -10.45 -9.49 -0.39
CA SER A 8 -8.99 -9.26 -0.47
C SER A 8 -8.15 -10.55 -0.47
N SER A 9 -8.68 -11.67 0.04
CA SER A 9 -7.90 -12.90 0.28
C SER A 9 -7.28 -13.48 -1.00
N GLU A 10 -8.01 -13.53 -2.10
CA GLU A 10 -7.58 -14.12 -3.36
C GLU A 10 -6.31 -13.46 -3.93
N ILE A 11 -6.11 -12.18 -3.64
CA ILE A 11 -4.92 -11.46 -4.10
C ILE A 11 -3.66 -12.00 -3.42
N VAL A 12 -3.71 -12.15 -2.09
CA VAL A 12 -2.56 -12.66 -1.32
C VAL A 12 -2.30 -14.14 -1.63
N GLU A 13 -3.35 -14.94 -1.80
CA GLU A 13 -3.25 -16.35 -2.20
C GLU A 13 -2.62 -16.49 -3.59
N SER A 14 -3.02 -15.67 -4.55
CA SER A 14 -2.43 -15.64 -5.89
C SER A 14 -0.94 -15.27 -5.84
N LEU A 15 -0.56 -14.26 -5.05
CA LEU A 15 0.84 -13.89 -4.85
C LEU A 15 1.63 -15.00 -4.16
N ALA A 16 1.03 -15.69 -3.18
CA ALA A 16 1.66 -16.79 -2.48
C ALA A 16 1.96 -17.98 -3.43
N SER A 17 1.07 -18.24 -4.38
CA SER A 17 1.25 -19.33 -5.36
C SER A 17 2.49 -19.18 -6.23
N VAL A 18 2.90 -17.94 -6.54
CA VAL A 18 4.07 -17.62 -7.36
C VAL A 18 5.26 -17.11 -6.55
N SER A 19 5.16 -17.10 -5.24
CA SER A 19 6.13 -16.45 -4.35
C SER A 19 7.55 -16.97 -4.52
N LYS A 20 7.72 -18.30 -4.63
CA LYS A 20 9.03 -18.92 -4.82
C LYS A 20 9.62 -18.63 -6.19
N GLU A 21 8.80 -18.69 -7.24
CA GLU A 21 9.22 -18.45 -8.63
C GLU A 21 9.66 -16.98 -8.82
N ARG A 22 8.98 -16.07 -8.16
CA ARG A 22 9.17 -14.61 -8.30
C ARG A 22 10.00 -13.98 -7.19
N ASN A 23 10.56 -14.78 -6.28
CA ASN A 23 11.30 -14.29 -5.12
C ASN A 23 10.53 -13.25 -4.30
N LEU A 24 9.24 -13.54 -4.04
CA LEU A 24 8.36 -12.67 -3.27
C LEU A 24 8.25 -13.18 -1.83
N TYR A 25 8.38 -12.30 -0.86
CA TYR A 25 7.95 -12.58 0.50
C TYR A 25 6.46 -12.33 0.62
N VAL A 26 5.70 -13.36 0.96
CA VAL A 26 4.24 -13.29 1.13
C VAL A 26 3.87 -13.91 2.46
N GLU A 27 3.08 -13.19 3.25
CA GLU A 27 2.58 -13.70 4.53
C GLU A 27 1.15 -13.24 4.84
N TRP A 28 0.46 -14.08 5.60
CA TRP A 28 -0.68 -13.69 6.40
C TRP A 28 -0.21 -13.24 7.78
N SER A 29 -0.53 -12.02 8.14
CA SER A 29 -0.18 -11.48 9.45
C SER A 29 -1.25 -11.81 10.50
N THR A 30 -0.97 -11.57 11.76
CA THR A 30 -1.88 -11.88 12.87
C THR A 30 -3.10 -10.97 12.96
N ASN A 31 -2.99 -9.75 12.42
CA ASN A 31 -4.08 -8.81 12.22
C ASN A 31 -3.68 -7.75 11.17
N GLU A 32 -4.61 -6.88 10.84
CA GLU A 32 -4.45 -5.88 9.77
C GLU A 32 -3.42 -4.81 10.10
N LYS A 33 -3.31 -4.39 11.37
CA LYS A 33 -2.29 -3.43 11.79
C LYS A 33 -0.90 -4.02 11.60
N VAL A 34 -0.68 -5.26 12.03
CA VAL A 34 0.59 -5.98 11.84
C VAL A 34 0.88 -6.19 10.34
N ALA A 35 -0.12 -6.50 9.52
CA ALA A 35 0.05 -6.62 8.07
C ALA A 35 0.58 -5.32 7.46
N MET A 36 0.05 -4.18 7.87
CA MET A 36 0.51 -2.88 7.41
C MET A 36 1.91 -2.55 7.92
N GLU A 37 2.23 -2.87 9.17
CA GLU A 37 3.55 -2.69 9.77
C GLU A 37 4.63 -3.53 9.04
N VAL A 38 4.33 -4.79 8.72
CA VAL A 38 5.24 -5.67 7.96
C VAL A 38 5.46 -5.13 6.55
N ALA A 39 4.41 -4.68 5.85
CA ALA A 39 4.56 -4.07 4.55
C ALA A 39 5.38 -2.77 4.63
N ALA A 40 5.14 -1.93 5.64
CA ALA A 40 5.92 -0.72 5.86
C ALA A 40 7.40 -1.02 6.14
N ALA A 41 7.70 -2.07 6.91
CA ALA A 41 9.08 -2.50 7.16
C ALA A 41 9.80 -2.87 5.85
N GLY A 42 9.13 -3.53 4.91
CA GLY A 42 9.65 -3.78 3.57
C GLY A 42 9.99 -2.48 2.83
N SER A 43 9.09 -1.51 2.86
CA SER A 43 9.33 -0.18 2.27
C SER A 43 10.49 0.55 2.95
N PHE A 44 10.59 0.52 4.28
CA PHE A 44 11.69 1.14 5.02
C PHE A 44 13.03 0.48 4.70
N ALA A 45 13.03 -0.81 4.34
CA ALA A 45 14.20 -1.51 3.81
C ALA A 45 14.46 -1.24 2.31
N ASN A 46 13.83 -0.23 1.74
CA ASN A 46 13.95 0.16 0.33
C ASN A 46 13.47 -0.90 -0.68
N LEU A 47 12.51 -1.72 -0.29
CA LEU A 47 11.83 -2.69 -1.15
C LEU A 47 10.45 -2.17 -1.54
N ARG A 48 9.94 -2.60 -2.70
CA ARG A 48 8.52 -2.44 -3.02
C ARG A 48 7.68 -3.36 -2.14
N SER A 49 6.62 -2.84 -1.56
CA SER A 49 5.76 -3.58 -0.64
C SER A 49 4.27 -3.34 -0.91
N LEU A 50 3.49 -4.39 -0.74
CA LEU A 50 2.04 -4.38 -0.91
C LEU A 50 1.37 -4.80 0.40
N CYS A 51 0.42 -4.00 0.87
CA CYS A 51 -0.46 -4.33 1.97
C CYS A 51 -1.88 -4.53 1.45
N VAL A 52 -2.43 -5.75 1.59
CA VAL A 52 -3.77 -6.10 1.09
C VAL A 52 -4.72 -6.30 2.25
N LEU A 53 -5.76 -5.51 2.31
CA LEU A 53 -6.74 -5.52 3.41
C LEU A 53 -8.17 -5.36 2.89
N LYS A 54 -9.12 -5.97 3.58
CA LYS A 54 -10.52 -5.59 3.45
C LYS A 54 -10.75 -4.19 4.02
N GLN A 55 -11.82 -3.48 3.62
CA GLN A 55 -12.11 -2.14 4.14
C GLN A 55 -12.16 -2.07 5.67
N ASN A 56 -12.71 -3.10 6.32
CA ASN A 56 -12.76 -3.17 7.79
C ASN A 56 -11.36 -3.21 8.40
N GLY A 57 -10.43 -3.89 7.73
CA GLY A 57 -9.04 -4.00 8.16
C GLY A 57 -8.29 -2.67 8.06
N VAL A 58 -8.66 -1.80 7.13
CA VAL A 58 -8.08 -0.45 7.08
C VAL A 58 -8.46 0.34 8.34
N ASN A 59 -9.68 0.16 8.87
CA ASN A 59 -10.08 0.78 10.13
C ASN A 59 -9.25 0.24 11.31
N VAL A 60 -8.97 -1.07 11.35
CA VAL A 60 -8.11 -1.68 12.38
C VAL A 60 -6.68 -1.14 12.31
N ALA A 61 -6.16 -0.96 11.11
CA ALA A 61 -4.81 -0.46 10.86
C ALA A 61 -4.70 1.08 10.91
N SER A 62 -5.79 1.79 11.10
CA SER A 62 -5.86 3.25 10.94
C SER A 62 -4.88 4.03 11.81
N ASP A 63 -4.65 3.60 13.04
CA ASP A 63 -3.68 4.21 13.95
C ASP A 63 -2.26 4.21 13.34
N PHE A 64 -1.80 3.04 12.92
CA PHE A 64 -0.49 2.94 12.27
C PHE A 64 -0.47 3.64 10.91
N PHE A 65 -1.57 3.61 10.17
CA PHE A 65 -1.67 4.26 8.87
C PHE A 65 -1.48 5.78 8.97
N LEU A 66 -2.03 6.42 9.99
CA LEU A 66 -1.79 7.84 10.30
C LEU A 66 -0.30 8.14 10.51
N HIS A 67 0.36 7.31 11.31
CA HIS A 67 1.80 7.46 11.54
C HIS A 67 2.63 7.20 10.28
N LEU A 68 2.26 6.19 9.50
CA LEU A 68 2.93 5.84 8.25
C LEU A 68 2.83 6.97 7.22
N ALA A 69 1.67 7.56 7.05
CA ALA A 69 1.47 8.68 6.14
C ALA A 69 2.37 9.87 6.51
N GLY A 70 2.45 10.20 7.80
CA GLY A 70 3.33 11.26 8.30
C GLY A 70 4.83 10.91 8.25
N SER A 71 5.18 9.63 8.44
CA SER A 71 6.58 9.17 8.38
C SER A 71 7.11 9.07 6.96
N GLY A 72 6.23 8.77 6.01
CA GLY A 72 6.60 8.52 4.63
C GLY A 72 7.12 7.10 4.36
N THR A 73 7.59 6.88 3.15
CA THR A 73 8.10 5.61 2.64
C THR A 73 9.47 5.80 2.00
N ARG A 74 10.23 4.69 1.83
CA ARG A 74 11.49 4.67 1.08
C ARG A 74 11.32 3.95 -0.26
N GLY A 75 11.11 2.65 -0.22
CA GLY A 75 10.66 1.87 -1.37
C GLY A 75 9.17 2.09 -1.59
N GLY A 76 8.71 1.86 -2.80
CA GLY A 76 7.30 2.03 -3.15
C GLY A 76 6.38 1.17 -2.27
N MET A 77 5.36 1.78 -1.69
CA MET A 77 4.36 1.09 -0.90
C MET A 77 2.96 1.35 -1.42
N VAL A 78 2.31 0.28 -1.81
CA VAL A 78 0.89 0.28 -2.20
C VAL A 78 0.07 -0.36 -1.07
N ILE A 79 -0.97 0.33 -0.66
CA ILE A 79 -2.00 -0.21 0.23
C ILE A 79 -3.24 -0.43 -0.62
N LEU A 80 -3.75 -1.66 -0.62
CA LEU A 80 -4.86 -2.11 -1.45
C LEU A 80 -6.05 -2.44 -0.57
N PRO A 81 -6.92 -1.44 -0.27
CA PRO A 81 -8.19 -1.68 0.37
C PRO A 81 -9.14 -2.35 -0.62
N CYS A 82 -9.70 -3.50 -0.24
CA CYS A 82 -10.71 -4.20 -1.01
C CYS A 82 -12.07 -4.00 -0.33
N GLU A 83 -12.94 -3.27 -0.99
CA GLU A 83 -14.25 -2.90 -0.48
C GLU A 83 -15.35 -3.83 -0.97
N ASP A 84 -16.38 -3.92 -0.18
CA ASP A 84 -17.57 -4.71 -0.45
C ASP A 84 -18.84 -3.84 -0.45
N PRO A 85 -19.02 -2.99 -1.48
CA PRO A 85 -20.20 -2.14 -1.59
C PRO A 85 -21.47 -2.99 -1.62
N GLY A 86 -22.48 -2.60 -0.83
CA GLY A 86 -23.69 -3.39 -0.62
C GLY A 86 -23.53 -4.51 0.40
N ALA A 87 -22.37 -4.63 1.04
CA ALA A 87 -22.06 -5.58 2.11
C ALA A 87 -22.45 -7.03 1.78
N LEU A 88 -22.10 -7.52 0.58
CA LEU A 88 -22.47 -8.86 0.12
C LEU A 88 -21.89 -9.98 1.00
N SER A 89 -20.67 -9.79 1.50
CA SER A 89 -19.99 -10.70 2.42
C SER A 89 -19.36 -9.96 3.63
N SER A 90 -19.97 -8.86 4.04
CA SER A 90 -19.45 -7.99 5.09
C SER A 90 -20.54 -7.67 6.12
N VAL A 91 -20.13 -7.43 7.35
CA VAL A 91 -21.04 -7.00 8.44
C VAL A 91 -21.37 -5.51 8.39
N ASN A 92 -20.60 -4.73 7.63
CA ASN A 92 -20.83 -3.31 7.40
C ASN A 92 -20.27 -2.91 6.03
N GLU A 93 -20.66 -1.74 5.59
CA GLU A 93 -20.13 -1.07 4.42
C GLU A 93 -19.17 0.04 4.83
N GLY A 94 -18.07 0.18 4.12
CA GLY A 94 -17.06 1.20 4.38
C GLY A 94 -16.53 1.81 3.10
N ASP A 95 -16.02 3.03 3.18
CA ASP A 95 -15.43 3.76 2.08
C ASP A 95 -14.01 4.21 2.45
N SER A 96 -13.01 3.52 1.92
CA SER A 96 -11.61 3.81 2.20
C SER A 96 -11.08 5.09 1.52
N ARG A 97 -11.85 5.72 0.62
CA ARG A 97 -11.50 7.02 0.01
C ARG A 97 -11.33 8.11 1.06
N HIS A 98 -12.05 8.01 2.17
CA HIS A 98 -11.91 8.95 3.28
C HIS A 98 -10.52 8.92 3.91
N PHE A 99 -9.84 7.76 3.91
CA PHE A 99 -8.46 7.67 4.39
C PHE A 99 -7.49 8.46 3.51
N SER A 100 -7.62 8.38 2.19
CA SER A 100 -6.79 9.18 1.29
C SER A 100 -6.91 10.67 1.60
N ARG A 101 -8.14 11.15 1.76
CA ARG A 101 -8.39 12.56 2.07
C ARG A 101 -7.89 12.96 3.46
N MET A 102 -8.14 12.12 4.48
CA MET A 102 -7.72 12.38 5.86
C MET A 102 -6.20 12.40 6.01
N LEU A 103 -5.52 11.49 5.28
CA LEU A 103 -4.08 11.31 5.35
C LEU A 103 -3.31 12.12 4.32
N GLU A 104 -4.01 12.79 3.40
CA GLU A 104 -3.44 13.56 2.29
C GLU A 104 -2.45 12.73 1.47
N ILE A 105 -2.88 11.53 1.04
CA ILE A 105 -2.10 10.60 0.21
C ILE A 105 -2.85 10.30 -1.10
N PRO A 106 -2.14 9.93 -2.17
CA PRO A 106 -2.76 9.59 -3.43
C PRO A 106 -3.70 8.39 -3.34
N LEU A 107 -4.77 8.43 -4.12
CA LEU A 107 -5.73 7.36 -4.31
C LEU A 107 -5.92 7.09 -5.79
N LEU A 108 -5.83 5.82 -6.17
CA LEU A 108 -6.10 5.30 -7.50
C LEU A 108 -7.32 4.37 -7.43
N GLU A 109 -8.25 4.52 -8.36
CA GLU A 109 -9.49 3.73 -8.40
C GLU A 109 -9.66 3.10 -9.80
N PRO A 110 -9.12 1.89 -10.02
CA PRO A 110 -9.27 1.22 -11.30
C PRO A 110 -10.73 0.84 -11.57
N GLY A 111 -11.21 1.10 -12.78
CA GLY A 111 -12.54 0.75 -13.25
C GLY A 111 -12.60 -0.60 -13.96
N ASP A 112 -11.46 -1.13 -14.42
CA ASP A 112 -11.33 -2.41 -15.11
C ASP A 112 -10.04 -3.15 -14.78
N PHE A 113 -9.84 -4.33 -15.39
CA PHE A 113 -8.68 -5.19 -15.10
C PHE A 113 -7.36 -4.62 -15.62
N GLN A 114 -7.38 -3.93 -16.77
CA GLN A 114 -6.18 -3.32 -17.31
C GLN A 114 -5.73 -2.15 -16.43
N GLU A 115 -6.67 -1.32 -16.02
CA GLU A 115 -6.41 -0.23 -15.08
C GLU A 115 -5.94 -0.76 -13.73
N ALA A 116 -6.53 -1.85 -13.22
CA ALA A 116 -6.10 -2.45 -11.95
C ALA A 116 -4.61 -2.85 -11.99
N LYS A 117 -4.17 -3.46 -13.10
CA LYS A 117 -2.77 -3.82 -13.31
C LYS A 117 -1.89 -2.58 -13.45
N ASP A 118 -2.28 -1.65 -14.31
CA ASP A 118 -1.45 -0.49 -14.67
C ASP A 118 -1.38 0.52 -13.51
N MET A 119 -2.48 0.79 -12.83
CA MET A 119 -2.51 1.67 -11.65
C MET A 119 -1.77 1.06 -10.46
N THR A 120 -1.79 -0.25 -10.29
CA THR A 120 -0.99 -0.89 -9.23
C THR A 120 0.51 -0.71 -9.50
N LYS A 121 0.94 -0.92 -10.75
CA LYS A 121 2.33 -0.66 -11.15
C LYS A 121 2.70 0.81 -10.93
N TRP A 122 1.88 1.70 -11.44
CA TRP A 122 2.09 3.14 -11.30
C TRP A 122 2.04 3.59 -9.82
N GLY A 123 1.21 2.97 -9.00
CA GLY A 123 1.13 3.24 -7.57
C GLY A 123 2.46 3.05 -6.84
N PHE A 124 3.25 2.03 -7.21
CA PHE A 124 4.60 1.87 -6.67
C PHE A 124 5.53 2.99 -7.12
N GLU A 125 5.51 3.35 -8.38
CA GLU A 125 6.35 4.43 -8.96
C GLU A 125 5.98 5.79 -8.34
N LEU A 126 4.69 6.05 -8.19
CA LEU A 126 4.16 7.25 -7.54
C LEU A 126 4.58 7.33 -6.07
N SER A 127 4.48 6.21 -5.35
CA SER A 127 4.93 6.12 -3.95
C SER A 127 6.43 6.38 -3.82
N GLU A 128 7.24 5.86 -4.72
CA GLU A 128 8.69 6.10 -4.76
C GLU A 128 9.04 7.57 -5.03
N THR A 129 8.25 8.23 -5.87
CA THR A 129 8.43 9.64 -6.22
C THR A 129 8.02 10.56 -5.06
N LEU A 130 6.84 10.32 -4.49
CA LEU A 130 6.27 11.18 -3.45
C LEU A 130 6.78 10.86 -2.04
N LYS A 131 7.40 9.69 -1.86
CA LYS A 131 7.83 9.18 -0.56
C LYS A 131 6.69 9.06 0.46
N CYS A 132 5.53 8.63 0.00
CA CYS A 132 4.36 8.34 0.82
C CYS A 132 3.64 7.08 0.31
N PRO A 133 2.85 6.39 1.15
CA PRO A 133 2.04 5.28 0.66
C PRO A 133 1.00 5.75 -0.34
N VAL A 134 0.64 4.87 -1.28
CA VAL A 134 -0.41 5.11 -2.28
C VAL A 134 -1.53 4.11 -2.06
N LEU A 135 -2.77 4.57 -2.04
CA LEU A 135 -3.95 3.72 -2.03
C LEU A 135 -4.31 3.31 -3.47
N VAL A 136 -4.53 2.01 -3.67
CA VAL A 136 -5.18 1.47 -4.87
C VAL A 136 -6.45 0.78 -4.43
N ARG A 137 -7.58 1.43 -4.60
CA ARG A 137 -8.87 0.94 -4.12
C ARG A 137 -9.45 -0.10 -5.08
N SER A 138 -9.76 -1.28 -4.57
CA SER A 138 -10.52 -2.30 -5.30
C SER A 138 -11.91 -2.49 -4.71
N VAL A 139 -12.83 -2.97 -5.51
CA VAL A 139 -14.20 -3.32 -5.09
C VAL A 139 -14.52 -4.76 -5.45
N THR A 140 -15.50 -5.36 -4.77
CA THR A 140 -15.90 -6.77 -4.96
C THR A 140 -16.11 -7.12 -6.42
N ARG A 141 -16.76 -6.25 -7.20
CA ARG A 141 -16.99 -6.47 -8.63
C ARG A 141 -15.69 -6.66 -9.43
N LEU A 142 -14.64 -5.94 -9.07
CA LEU A 142 -13.33 -6.07 -9.73
C LEU A 142 -12.55 -7.25 -9.16
N SER A 143 -12.57 -7.43 -7.84
CA SER A 143 -11.77 -8.45 -7.15
C SER A 143 -12.23 -9.88 -7.43
N HIS A 144 -13.53 -10.13 -7.63
CA HIS A 144 -14.09 -11.46 -7.90
C HIS A 144 -14.37 -11.75 -9.37
N ALA A 145 -14.02 -10.83 -10.25
CA ALA A 145 -14.21 -11.04 -11.68
C ALA A 145 -12.91 -11.45 -12.36
N SER A 146 -13.03 -11.99 -13.56
CA SER A 146 -11.90 -12.36 -14.40
C SER A 146 -11.96 -11.61 -15.72
N GLY A 147 -10.83 -11.21 -16.25
CA GLY A 147 -10.75 -10.51 -17.51
C GLY A 147 -9.38 -10.64 -18.16
N THR A 148 -9.28 -10.13 -19.37
CA THR A 148 -8.03 -10.14 -20.14
C THR A 148 -7.27 -8.85 -19.88
N VAL A 149 -5.95 -8.99 -19.67
CA VAL A 149 -5.02 -7.86 -19.55
C VAL A 149 -3.87 -8.01 -20.53
N THR A 150 -3.35 -6.91 -21.02
CA THR A 150 -2.10 -6.87 -21.77
C THR A 150 -0.95 -6.79 -20.78
N PHE A 151 -0.04 -7.75 -20.83
CA PHE A 151 1.20 -7.68 -20.07
C PHE A 151 2.16 -6.69 -20.74
N GLY A 152 2.81 -5.87 -19.94
CA GLY A 152 4.00 -5.13 -20.34
C GLY A 152 5.27 -5.93 -20.00
N ASP A 153 6.43 -5.31 -20.23
CA ASP A 153 7.70 -5.89 -19.82
C ASP A 153 7.74 -6.07 -18.31
N LEU A 154 8.16 -7.27 -17.87
CA LEU A 154 8.40 -7.52 -16.46
C LEU A 154 9.72 -6.85 -16.05
N PRO A 155 9.71 -5.95 -15.08
CA PRO A 155 10.96 -5.35 -14.64
C PRO A 155 11.85 -6.43 -14.01
N THR A 156 13.09 -6.49 -14.47
CA THR A 156 14.14 -7.27 -13.79
C THR A 156 14.65 -6.45 -12.62
N THR A 157 13.97 -6.51 -11.49
CA THR A 157 14.41 -5.81 -10.29
C THR A 157 15.01 -6.80 -9.31
N GLU A 158 16.31 -6.84 -9.23
CA GLU A 158 17.05 -7.43 -8.11
C GLU A 158 17.15 -6.37 -7.00
N GLN A 159 16.02 -5.98 -6.42
CA GLN A 159 16.05 -5.09 -5.26
C GLN A 159 16.54 -5.89 -4.04
N GLN A 160 17.61 -5.43 -3.45
CA GLN A 160 18.08 -5.93 -2.18
C GLN A 160 17.67 -4.99 -1.05
N ALA A 161 17.26 -5.58 0.08
CA ALA A 161 16.96 -4.81 1.26
C ALA A 161 18.19 -4.02 1.71
N THR A 162 18.02 -2.72 1.91
CA THR A 162 19.07 -1.85 2.40
C THR A 162 18.60 -1.10 3.63
N PHE A 163 19.27 -1.35 4.76
CA PHE A 163 19.13 -0.54 5.97
C PHE A 163 20.33 0.38 6.08
N LYS A 164 20.08 1.70 6.14
CA LYS A 164 21.13 2.62 6.56
C LYS A 164 21.27 2.53 8.08
N HIS A 165 22.43 2.06 8.53
CA HIS A 165 22.76 1.95 9.95
C HIS A 165 23.17 3.25 10.62
N ASP A 166 23.26 4.34 9.88
CA ASP A 166 23.82 5.63 10.33
C ASP A 166 22.92 6.35 11.34
N GLY A 167 22.25 5.56 12.14
CA GLY A 167 21.26 6.01 13.10
C GLY A 167 19.96 6.41 12.43
N PHE A 168 18.94 6.56 13.19
CA PHE A 168 17.73 7.28 12.81
C PHE A 168 18.12 8.76 12.66
N VAL A 169 18.97 9.06 11.69
CA VAL A 169 19.21 10.43 11.31
C VAL A 169 17.88 10.93 10.81
N LEU A 170 17.36 11.87 11.53
CA LEU A 170 16.22 12.69 11.17
C LEU A 170 16.53 13.42 9.86
N ASP A 171 16.47 12.69 8.75
CA ASP A 171 16.46 13.31 7.46
C ASP A 171 15.01 13.64 7.13
N PRO A 172 14.61 14.91 7.29
CA PRO A 172 13.23 15.31 7.04
C PRO A 172 12.82 15.16 5.57
N GLU A 173 13.78 15.01 4.66
CA GLU A 173 13.52 14.93 3.21
C GLU A 173 13.44 13.48 2.71
N THR A 174 14.23 12.57 3.24
CA THR A 174 14.43 11.23 2.64
C THR A 174 14.16 10.06 3.57
N GLY A 175 13.92 10.27 4.85
CA GLY A 175 13.80 9.19 5.83
C GLY A 175 12.44 9.11 6.55
N PRO A 176 12.04 7.93 7.00
CA PRO A 176 10.97 7.81 7.97
C PRO A 176 11.40 8.58 9.22
N VAL A 177 10.58 9.52 9.66
CA VAL A 177 10.91 10.39 10.78
C VAL A 177 10.02 10.07 11.93
N ILE A 178 10.62 9.52 12.96
CA ILE A 178 9.91 9.19 14.20
C ILE A 178 9.75 10.43 15.10
N SER A 179 10.53 11.49 14.91
CA SER A 179 10.58 12.63 15.83
C SER A 179 10.91 14.00 15.23
N ALA A 180 10.75 14.21 13.94
CA ALA A 180 10.82 15.58 13.41
C ALA A 180 9.59 16.39 13.80
N PRO A 181 9.65 17.71 13.72
CA PRO A 181 8.48 18.53 13.87
C PRO A 181 7.37 18.04 12.93
N VAL A 182 6.30 17.48 13.47
CA VAL A 182 5.19 16.88 12.72
C VAL A 182 4.61 17.87 11.70
N ASN A 183 4.52 19.15 12.06
CA ASN A 183 4.04 20.23 11.20
C ASN A 183 4.94 20.45 9.98
N TYR A 184 6.26 20.30 10.11
CA TYR A 184 7.18 20.42 8.97
C TYR A 184 6.97 19.27 7.98
N LYS A 185 6.92 18.04 8.47
CA LYS A 185 6.65 16.86 7.65
C LYS A 185 5.30 16.92 6.96
N HIS A 186 4.27 17.37 7.66
CA HIS A 186 2.94 17.55 7.08
C HIS A 186 2.96 18.59 5.94
N GLY A 187 3.65 19.71 6.13
CA GLY A 187 3.84 20.70 5.07
C GLY A 187 4.55 20.17 3.84
N LEU A 188 5.60 19.35 4.03
CA LEU A 188 6.29 18.68 2.92
C LEU A 188 5.38 17.70 2.18
N GLN A 189 4.58 16.91 2.91
CA GLN A 189 3.63 15.98 2.32
C GLN A 189 2.58 16.71 1.47
N GLN A 190 2.01 17.78 1.98
CA GLN A 190 1.05 18.61 1.24
C GLN A 190 1.64 19.16 -0.07
N GLN A 191 2.87 19.65 -0.03
CA GLN A 191 3.56 20.13 -1.23
C GLN A 191 3.77 19.01 -2.26
N LYS A 192 4.15 17.82 -1.82
CA LYS A 192 4.35 16.66 -2.72
C LYS A 192 3.06 16.21 -3.39
N VAL A 193 1.98 16.15 -2.65
CA VAL A 193 0.65 15.77 -3.19
C VAL A 193 0.12 16.81 -4.18
N GLN A 194 0.43 18.11 -3.97
CA GLN A 194 0.06 19.16 -4.93
C GLN A 194 0.87 19.10 -6.24
N GLN A 195 2.03 18.45 -6.24
CA GLN A 195 2.88 18.28 -7.43
C GLN A 195 2.55 17.01 -8.22
N ALA A 196 1.78 16.09 -7.66
CA ALA A 196 1.37 14.82 -8.28
C ALA A 196 0.13 14.98 -9.17
#